data_d9c1aefa3b083413dcee13f52ed90d8e
#
_entry.id   d9c1aefa3b083413dcee13f52ed90d8e
#
_cell.length_a   1.000
_cell.length_b   1.000
_cell.length_c   1.000
_cell.angle_alpha   90.00
_cell.angle_beta   90.00
_cell.angle_gamma   90.00
#
_symmetry.space_group_name_H-M   'P 1'
#
loop_
_entity.id
_entity.type
_entity.pdbx_description
1 polymer ?
#
loop_
_entity_poly.entity_id
_entity_poly.type
_entity_poly.pdbx_seq_one_letter_code
_entity_poly.pdbx_strand_id
1 'polypeptide(L)'
;MSKKLVIIGASGHGKVIADIALKIGYEVIGFLDDADTLQETCGFPVLGKTKDIVKYKDQCEFVIAIGNNSIRENVAEKYNVQWATLIHPAAVLGINVQIGEGTVVMANVVINPCASIGKH
;
A
#
# COMPACT_ATOMS: atom_id res chain seq x y z
N MET A 1 17.27 -2.44 9.05
CA MET A 1 16.10 -1.85 9.71
C MET A 1 14.87 -1.99 8.84
N SER A 2 13.74 -2.29 9.46
CA SER A 2 12.49 -2.39 8.72
C SER A 2 11.99 -1.02 8.30
N LYS A 3 11.48 -0.94 7.07
CA LYS A 3 10.79 0.26 6.61
C LYS A 3 9.40 0.33 7.24
N LYS A 4 8.98 1.52 7.61
CA LYS A 4 7.65 1.76 8.19
C LYS A 4 6.64 2.03 7.09
N LEU A 5 5.47 1.42 7.20
CA LEU A 5 4.39 1.55 6.22
C LEU A 5 3.10 2.02 6.87
N VAL A 6 2.44 2.97 6.23
CA VAL A 6 1.08 3.38 6.53
C VAL A 6 0.21 3.05 5.32
N ILE A 7 -0.92 2.40 5.56
CA ILE A 7 -1.84 1.96 4.51
C ILE A 7 -3.03 2.90 4.48
N ILE A 8 -3.34 3.45 3.31
CA ILE A 8 -4.48 4.34 3.13
C ILE A 8 -5.67 3.51 2.70
N GLY A 9 -6.65 3.33 3.59
CA GLY A 9 -7.81 2.48 3.43
C GLY A 9 -7.74 1.26 4.34
N ALA A 10 -8.68 1.13 5.27
CA ALA A 10 -8.67 0.10 6.32
C ALA A 10 -9.73 -0.99 6.12
N SER A 11 -10.35 -1.06 4.95
CA SER A 11 -11.35 -2.09 4.65
C SER A 11 -10.70 -3.41 4.22
N GLY A 12 -11.47 -4.33 3.64
CA GLY A 12 -10.99 -5.66 3.30
C GLY A 12 -9.70 -5.70 2.48
N HIS A 13 -9.56 -4.80 1.52
CA HIS A 13 -8.34 -4.73 0.68
C HIS A 13 -7.12 -4.29 1.51
N GLY A 14 -7.34 -3.40 2.49
CA GLY A 14 -6.27 -2.99 3.40
C GLY A 14 -5.70 -4.15 4.20
N LYS A 15 -6.53 -5.11 4.59
CA LYS A 15 -6.10 -6.31 5.32
C LYS A 15 -5.15 -7.17 4.47
N VAL A 16 -5.47 -7.34 3.20
CA VAL A 16 -4.64 -8.11 2.27
C VAL A 16 -3.29 -7.45 2.09
N ILE A 17 -3.28 -6.13 1.94
CA ILE A 17 -2.04 -5.37 1.78
C ILE A 17 -1.19 -5.43 3.04
N ALA A 18 -1.80 -5.33 4.23
CA ALA A 18 -1.07 -5.45 5.49
C ALA A 18 -0.36 -6.81 5.60
N ASP A 19 -1.04 -7.88 5.22
CA ASP A 19 -0.46 -9.22 5.23
C ASP A 19 0.76 -9.32 4.31
N ILE A 20 0.66 -8.80 3.10
CA ILE A 20 1.79 -8.81 2.15
C ILE A 20 2.96 -8.00 2.71
N ALA A 21 2.68 -6.82 3.25
CA ALA A 21 3.71 -5.94 3.80
C ALA A 21 4.50 -6.62 4.92
N LEU A 22 3.80 -7.29 5.83
CA LEU A 22 4.46 -8.03 6.92
C LEU A 22 5.35 -9.14 6.39
N LYS A 23 4.89 -9.87 5.37
CA LYS A 23 5.65 -10.98 4.80
C LYS A 23 6.95 -10.55 4.12
N ILE A 24 7.00 -9.31 3.64
CA ILE A 24 8.21 -8.79 2.97
C ILE A 24 9.04 -7.87 3.86
N GLY A 25 8.73 -7.81 5.15
CA GLY A 25 9.58 -7.16 6.14
C GLY A 25 9.25 -5.71 6.49
N TYR A 26 8.11 -5.19 6.05
CA TYR A 26 7.66 -3.86 6.50
C TYR A 26 7.16 -3.90 7.93
N GLU A 27 7.38 -2.81 8.64
CA GLU A 27 6.72 -2.53 9.90
C GLU A 27 5.45 -1.75 9.61
N VAL A 28 4.29 -2.39 9.74
CA VAL A 28 3.00 -1.73 9.51
C VAL A 28 2.66 -0.90 10.73
N ILE A 29 2.65 0.42 10.57
CA ILE A 29 2.33 1.35 11.66
C ILE A 29 0.83 1.43 11.89
N GLY A 30 0.05 1.41 10.84
CA GLY A 30 -1.39 1.48 10.91
C GLY A 30 -2.02 1.91 9.60
N PHE A 31 -3.28 2.31 9.70
CA PHE A 31 -4.10 2.71 8.56
C PHE A 31 -4.53 4.16 8.69
N LEU A 32 -4.78 4.80 7.55
CA LEU A 32 -5.53 6.04 7.46
C LEU A 32 -6.84 5.75 6.72
N ASP A 33 -7.96 6.16 7.28
CA ASP A 33 -9.27 5.92 6.66
C ASP A 33 -10.21 7.07 7.00
N ASP A 34 -10.95 7.54 6.00
CA ASP A 34 -11.87 8.66 6.19
C ASP A 34 -13.17 8.25 6.89
N ALA A 35 -13.44 6.95 7.02
CA ALA A 35 -14.59 6.46 7.76
C ALA A 35 -14.36 6.58 9.27
N ASP A 36 -15.33 7.14 9.98
CA ASP A 36 -15.23 7.37 11.42
C ASP A 36 -15.49 6.12 12.26
N THR A 37 -15.98 5.05 11.65
CA THR A 37 -16.44 3.86 12.35
C THR A 37 -15.34 2.85 12.65
N LEU A 38 -14.18 2.95 11.99
CA LEU A 38 -13.09 2.01 12.15
C LEU A 38 -12.03 2.59 13.08
N GLN A 39 -11.65 1.83 14.10
CA GLN A 39 -10.57 2.20 15.03
C GLN A 39 -9.37 1.27 14.92
N GLU A 40 -9.61 0.04 14.44
CA GLU A 40 -8.59 -0.99 14.36
C GLU A 40 -8.92 -1.94 13.21
N THR A 41 -7.88 -2.46 12.54
CA THR A 41 -8.02 -3.48 11.50
C THR A 41 -6.86 -4.46 11.63
N CYS A 42 -7.18 -5.75 11.80
CA CYS A 42 -6.18 -6.82 11.95
C CYS A 42 -5.14 -6.54 13.03
N GLY A 43 -5.55 -5.91 14.13
CA GLY A 43 -4.65 -5.59 15.24
C GLY A 43 -3.84 -4.31 15.05
N PHE A 44 -3.99 -3.60 13.92
CA PHE A 44 -3.32 -2.33 13.68
C PHE A 44 -4.28 -1.17 13.83
N PRO A 45 -3.84 -0.05 14.43
CA PRO A 45 -4.73 1.08 14.66
C PRO A 45 -5.07 1.83 13.38
N VAL A 46 -6.24 2.44 13.36
CA VAL A 46 -6.53 3.50 12.39
C VAL A 46 -6.02 4.81 12.99
N LEU A 47 -4.97 5.34 12.39
CA LEU A 47 -4.22 6.47 12.95
C LEU A 47 -4.93 7.81 12.75
N GLY A 48 -5.84 7.87 11.79
CA GLY A 48 -6.55 9.09 11.47
C GLY A 48 -7.17 9.01 10.08
N LYS A 49 -7.42 10.16 9.51
CA LYS A 49 -8.00 10.29 8.16
C LYS A 49 -6.90 10.43 7.12
N THR A 50 -7.25 10.31 5.85
CA THR A 50 -6.29 10.41 4.74
C THR A 50 -5.49 11.71 4.80
N LYS A 51 -6.10 12.83 5.19
CA LYS A 51 -5.39 14.11 5.33
C LYS A 51 -4.25 14.08 6.34
N ASP A 52 -4.26 13.14 7.28
CA ASP A 52 -3.22 13.01 8.30
C ASP A 52 -1.93 12.39 7.74
N ILE A 53 -1.90 12.06 6.47
CA ILE A 53 -0.70 11.56 5.78
C ILE A 53 0.51 12.48 6.00
N VAL A 54 0.26 13.78 6.08
CA VAL A 54 1.34 14.77 6.25
C VAL A 54 2.08 14.62 7.57
N LYS A 55 1.46 14.00 8.58
CA LYS A 55 2.08 13.77 9.88
C LYS A 55 3.12 12.65 9.84
N TYR A 56 3.04 11.76 8.85
CA TYR A 56 3.87 10.55 8.76
C TYR A 56 4.80 10.56 7.55
N LYS A 57 4.69 11.52 6.66
CA LYS A 57 5.35 11.47 5.34
C LYS A 57 6.87 11.40 5.40
N ASP A 58 7.49 11.94 6.43
CA ASP A 58 8.94 11.97 6.56
C ASP A 58 9.51 10.70 7.21
N GLN A 59 8.66 9.86 7.76
CA GLN A 59 9.06 8.68 8.52
C GLN A 59 8.60 7.38 7.90
N CYS A 60 7.61 7.42 7.00
CA CYS A 60 6.95 6.23 6.49
C CYS A 60 6.83 6.25 4.97
N GLU A 61 6.74 5.06 4.39
CA GLU A 61 6.22 4.87 3.05
C GLU A 61 4.72 4.62 3.12
N PHE A 62 4.04 4.78 2.01
CA PHE A 62 2.59 4.68 1.93
C PHE A 62 2.14 3.80 0.78
N VAL A 63 0.99 3.17 0.94
CA VAL A 63 0.34 2.43 -0.14
C VAL A 63 -1.16 2.69 -0.05
N ILE A 64 -1.84 2.74 -1.20
CA ILE A 64 -3.27 3.02 -1.27
C ILE A 64 -4.04 1.71 -1.40
N ALA A 65 -4.93 1.46 -0.45
CA ALA A 65 -5.79 0.28 -0.41
C ALA A 65 -7.26 0.62 -0.66
N ILE A 66 -7.50 1.58 -1.52
CA ILE A 66 -8.84 2.05 -1.88
C ILE A 66 -9.22 1.44 -3.22
N GLY A 67 -10.34 0.70 -3.27
CA GLY A 67 -10.77 0.02 -4.49
C GLY A 67 -11.30 0.94 -5.58
N ASN A 68 -11.84 2.10 -5.24
CA ASN A 68 -12.36 3.04 -6.21
C ASN A 68 -11.21 3.72 -6.98
N ASN A 69 -11.19 3.54 -8.29
CA ASN A 69 -10.10 4.04 -9.14
C ASN A 69 -9.97 5.57 -9.11
N SER A 70 -11.08 6.29 -9.11
CA SER A 70 -11.06 7.76 -9.12
C SER A 70 -10.54 8.30 -7.79
N ILE A 71 -10.95 7.72 -6.68
CA ILE A 71 -10.48 8.14 -5.35
C ILE A 71 -9.00 7.82 -5.20
N ARG A 72 -8.56 6.63 -5.63
CA ARG A 72 -7.16 6.22 -5.58
C ARG A 72 -6.29 7.16 -6.39
N GLU A 73 -6.70 7.49 -7.59
CA GLU A 73 -5.97 8.44 -8.45
C GLU A 73 -5.88 9.81 -7.81
N ASN A 74 -6.97 10.31 -7.24
CA ASN A 74 -6.97 11.61 -6.56
C ASN A 74 -6.02 11.64 -5.38
N VAL A 75 -5.98 10.60 -4.58
CA VAL A 75 -5.06 10.50 -3.43
C VAL A 75 -3.62 10.47 -3.93
N ALA A 76 -3.33 9.66 -4.96
CA ALA A 76 -1.98 9.53 -5.50
C ALA A 76 -1.45 10.88 -6.05
N GLU A 77 -2.31 11.65 -6.69
CA GLU A 77 -1.94 12.95 -7.27
C GLU A 77 -1.85 14.06 -6.23
N LYS A 78 -2.70 14.00 -5.21
CA LYS A 78 -2.78 15.06 -4.20
C LYS A 78 -1.59 15.07 -3.24
N TYR A 79 -1.06 13.91 -2.91
CA TYR A 79 -0.01 13.79 -1.89
C TYR A 79 1.31 13.38 -2.52
N ASN A 80 2.35 14.17 -2.24
CA ASN A 80 3.71 13.87 -2.69
C ASN A 80 4.46 13.19 -1.54
N VAL A 81 4.39 11.88 -1.50
CA VAL A 81 5.01 11.05 -0.47
C VAL A 81 5.75 9.88 -1.12
N GLN A 82 6.50 9.13 -0.33
CA GLN A 82 7.13 7.92 -0.81
C GLN A 82 6.11 6.78 -0.88
N TRP A 83 5.81 6.33 -2.08
CA TRP A 83 4.88 5.24 -2.32
C TRP A 83 5.63 3.91 -2.33
N ALA A 84 5.17 2.97 -1.50
CA ALA A 84 5.74 1.63 -1.44
C ALA A 84 5.28 0.79 -2.62
N THR A 85 6.15 -0.07 -3.09
CA THR A 85 5.81 -1.13 -4.05
C THR A 85 5.88 -2.45 -3.31
N LEU A 86 4.77 -3.17 -3.26
CA LEU A 86 4.65 -4.42 -2.49
C LEU A 86 4.47 -5.59 -3.44
N ILE A 87 5.35 -6.57 -3.34
CA ILE A 87 5.30 -7.78 -4.17
C ILE A 87 5.24 -8.98 -3.25
N HIS A 88 4.15 -9.74 -3.33
CA HIS A 88 4.00 -10.94 -2.53
C HIS A 88 5.11 -11.94 -2.87
N PRO A 89 5.71 -12.61 -1.88
CA PRO A 89 6.81 -13.56 -2.12
C PRO A 89 6.43 -14.72 -3.05
N ALA A 90 5.15 -15.06 -3.14
CA ALA A 90 4.66 -16.12 -4.03
C ALA A 90 4.30 -15.62 -5.44
N ALA A 91 4.53 -14.36 -5.76
CA ALA A 91 4.37 -13.85 -7.12
C ALA A 91 5.58 -14.26 -7.97
N VAL A 92 5.33 -14.51 -9.24
CA VAL A 92 6.38 -14.87 -10.19
C VAL A 92 6.58 -13.74 -11.19
N LEU A 93 7.77 -13.16 -11.19
CA LEU A 93 8.11 -12.05 -12.08
C LEU A 93 9.10 -12.52 -13.14
N GLY A 94 8.82 -12.23 -14.40
CA GLY A 94 9.76 -12.47 -15.49
C GLY A 94 10.94 -11.50 -15.44
N ILE A 95 11.95 -11.75 -16.27
CA ILE A 95 13.10 -10.86 -16.37
C ILE A 95 12.69 -9.50 -16.95
N ASN A 96 13.37 -8.45 -16.53
CA ASN A 96 13.15 -7.08 -17.03
C ASN A 96 11.72 -6.58 -16.83
N VAL A 97 11.00 -7.07 -15.81
CA VAL A 97 9.69 -6.54 -15.41
C VAL A 97 9.88 -5.21 -14.71
N GLN A 98 9.11 -4.22 -15.11
CA GLN A 98 9.07 -2.91 -14.48
C GLN A 98 7.74 -2.72 -13.76
N ILE A 99 7.79 -2.30 -12.51
CA ILE A 99 6.61 -2.09 -11.69
C ILE A 99 6.65 -0.67 -11.14
N GLY A 100 5.61 0.11 -11.44
CA GLY A 100 5.50 1.49 -10.98
C GLY A 100 5.33 1.57 -9.46
N GLU A 101 5.71 2.70 -8.89
CA GLU A 101 5.58 2.93 -7.45
C GLU A 101 4.13 2.83 -6.99
N GLY A 102 3.92 2.36 -5.78
CA GLY A 102 2.59 2.21 -5.18
C GLY A 102 1.82 1.00 -5.66
N THR A 103 2.37 0.19 -6.55
CA THR A 103 1.71 -1.02 -7.07
C THR A 103 1.83 -2.17 -6.07
N VAL A 104 0.76 -2.93 -5.94
CA VAL A 104 0.73 -4.14 -5.12
C VAL A 104 0.56 -5.36 -6.04
N VAL A 105 1.48 -6.32 -5.91
CA VAL A 105 1.42 -7.59 -6.65
C VAL A 105 1.03 -8.68 -5.66
N MET A 106 -0.11 -9.31 -5.90
CA MET A 106 -0.69 -10.32 -5.02
C MET A 106 -0.02 -11.68 -5.15
N ALA A 107 -0.35 -12.60 -4.25
CA ALA A 107 0.11 -13.98 -4.31
C ALA A 107 -0.31 -14.65 -5.63
N ASN A 108 0.55 -15.51 -6.15
CA ASN A 108 0.29 -16.31 -7.35
C ASN A 108 0.10 -15.50 -8.64
N VAL A 109 0.38 -14.21 -8.63
CA VAL A 109 0.41 -13.41 -9.86
C VAL A 109 1.66 -13.78 -10.65
N VAL A 110 1.50 -13.94 -11.95
CA VAL A 110 2.62 -14.15 -12.89
C VAL A 110 2.72 -12.96 -13.82
N ILE A 111 3.88 -12.32 -13.84
CA ILE A 111 4.14 -11.19 -14.74
C ILE A 111 5.20 -11.64 -15.73
N ASN A 112 4.83 -11.62 -17.01
CA ASN A 112 5.70 -12.11 -18.08
C ASN A 112 6.95 -11.23 -18.25
N PRO A 113 8.04 -11.78 -18.81
CA PRO A 113 9.26 -11.02 -19.05
C PRO A 113 9.01 -9.73 -19.83
N CYS A 114 9.72 -8.68 -19.48
CA CYS A 114 9.67 -7.36 -20.11
C CYS A 114 8.32 -6.64 -20.00
N ALA A 115 7.39 -7.14 -19.20
CA ALA A 115 6.13 -6.43 -18.95
C ALA A 115 6.37 -5.16 -18.11
N SER A 116 5.52 -4.17 -18.29
CA SER A 116 5.56 -2.93 -17.52
C SER A 116 4.21 -2.73 -16.84
N ILE A 117 4.24 -2.60 -15.52
CA ILE A 117 3.07 -2.35 -14.69
C ILE A 117 3.12 -0.91 -14.23
N GLY A 118 2.03 -0.18 -14.43
CA GLY A 118 1.94 1.22 -14.04
C GLY A 118 1.90 1.44 -12.54
N LYS A 119 1.83 2.70 -12.14
CA LYS A 119 1.75 3.12 -10.74
C LYS A 119 0.40 2.76 -10.12
N HIS A 120 0.46 2.47 -8.81
CA HIS A 120 -0.70 2.21 -7.95
C HIS A 120 -1.59 1.09 -8.51
#